data_ca1ac03c7f06f7e198963e4c30eaa659
#
_entry.id   ca1ac03c7f06f7e198963e4c30eaa659
#
_cell.length_a   1.000
_cell.length_b   1.000
_cell.length_c   1.000
_cell.angle_alpha   90.00
_cell.angle_beta   90.00
_cell.angle_gamma   90.00
#
_symmetry.space_group_name_H-M   'P 1'
#
loop_
_entity.id
_entity.type
_entity.pdbx_description
1 polymer ?
#
loop_
_entity_poly.entity_id
_entity_poly.type
_entity_poly.pdbx_seq_one_letter_code
_entity_poly.pdbx_strand_id
1 'polypeptide(L)'
;MMSRRKQAIAQVRAEPATVFARLDDQTRLGEHMEKPSLMMGGGRMTYAFDAQKGRAVGSHIRMGGSAFGLTLSLDQVVTERVPPQRKVWRTVGQPKLIVVGDYEMGFELSPVAGGAALKVWIDYDLPRAGIGRLLPGLGDGYAQWCVDQMVADAVGAFGRLDTAAAVKA
;
A
#
# COMPACT_ATOMS: atom_id res chain seq x y z
N MET A 1 -0.51 18.84 -5.15
CA MET A 1 -1.43 17.77 -5.62
C MET A 1 -0.60 16.73 -6.34
N MET A 2 -0.72 15.48 -5.98
CA MET A 2 0.01 14.40 -6.65
C MET A 2 -0.55 14.17 -8.04
N SER A 3 0.34 13.92 -9.01
CA SER A 3 0.02 13.99 -10.43
C SER A 3 -0.42 12.66 -11.05
N ARG A 4 -0.20 11.55 -10.32
CA ARG A 4 -0.43 10.20 -10.81
C ARG A 4 -1.21 9.38 -9.81
N ARG A 5 -2.05 8.46 -10.31
CA ARG A 5 -2.80 7.50 -9.49
C ARG A 5 -2.73 6.11 -10.08
N LYS A 6 -2.56 5.12 -9.21
CA LYS A 6 -2.82 3.70 -9.49
C LYS A 6 -3.77 3.15 -8.44
N GLN A 7 -4.56 2.15 -8.83
CA GLN A 7 -5.50 1.50 -7.94
C GLN A 7 -5.71 0.04 -8.31
N ALA A 8 -6.13 -0.73 -7.33
CA ALA A 8 -6.57 -2.10 -7.51
C ALA A 8 -7.87 -2.32 -6.71
N ILE A 9 -8.75 -3.15 -7.23
CA ILE A 9 -10.07 -3.43 -6.66
C ILE A 9 -10.28 -4.94 -6.64
N ALA A 10 -10.84 -5.46 -5.55
CA ALA A 10 -11.31 -6.84 -5.47
C ALA A 10 -12.48 -6.95 -4.51
N GLN A 11 -13.29 -7.99 -4.69
CA GLN A 11 -14.27 -8.41 -3.70
C GLN A 11 -13.74 -9.66 -2.98
N VAL A 12 -13.79 -9.65 -1.65
CA VAL A 12 -13.23 -10.70 -0.80
C VAL A 12 -14.30 -11.31 0.09
N ARG A 13 -14.11 -12.59 0.43
CA ARG A 13 -15.05 -13.40 1.24
C ARG A 13 -14.82 -13.18 2.75
N ALA A 14 -14.83 -11.94 3.16
CA ALA A 14 -14.76 -11.57 4.59
C ALA A 14 -15.47 -10.25 4.80
N GLU A 15 -16.00 -10.04 5.99
CA GLU A 15 -16.62 -8.79 6.38
C GLU A 15 -15.60 -7.64 6.39
N PRO A 16 -16.05 -6.38 6.15
CA PRO A 16 -15.16 -5.22 6.16
C PRO A 16 -14.30 -5.12 7.42
N ALA A 17 -14.84 -5.39 8.61
CA ALA A 17 -14.09 -5.33 9.86
C ALA A 17 -12.89 -6.32 9.90
N THR A 18 -13.09 -7.52 9.37
CA THR A 18 -12.04 -8.56 9.31
C THR A 18 -10.94 -8.17 8.30
N VAL A 19 -11.34 -7.68 7.13
CA VAL A 19 -10.38 -7.21 6.12
C VAL A 19 -9.62 -5.98 6.61
N PHE A 20 -10.32 -5.03 7.23
CA PHE A 20 -9.71 -3.84 7.81
C PHE A 20 -8.66 -4.21 8.84
N ALA A 21 -8.96 -5.09 9.80
CA ALA A 21 -8.03 -5.49 10.85
C ALA A 21 -6.73 -6.08 10.27
N ARG A 22 -6.82 -6.81 9.16
CA ARG A 22 -5.64 -7.35 8.48
C ARG A 22 -4.81 -6.27 7.79
N LEU A 23 -5.44 -5.39 7.03
CA LEU A 23 -4.76 -4.33 6.28
C LEU A 23 -4.27 -3.16 7.17
N ASP A 24 -4.92 -2.96 8.31
CA ASP A 24 -4.50 -1.98 9.31
C ASP A 24 -3.21 -2.39 10.03
N ASP A 25 -2.89 -3.66 10.05
CA ASP A 25 -1.64 -4.20 10.58
C ASP A 25 -0.51 -4.05 9.55
N GLN A 26 0.13 -2.89 9.55
CA GLN A 26 1.22 -2.59 8.62
C GLN A 26 2.50 -3.39 8.90
N THR A 27 2.61 -4.06 10.04
CA THR A 27 3.70 -5.02 10.28
C THR A 27 3.63 -6.19 9.30
N ARG A 28 2.43 -6.64 8.96
CA ARG A 28 2.20 -7.68 7.94
C ARG A 28 2.52 -7.21 6.53
N LEU A 29 2.18 -5.97 6.20
CA LEU A 29 2.55 -5.37 4.91
C LEU A 29 4.07 -5.26 4.79
N GLY A 30 4.73 -4.92 5.88
CA GLY A 30 6.20 -4.87 5.98
C GLY A 30 6.87 -6.21 5.71
N GLU A 31 6.31 -7.32 6.16
CA GLU A 31 6.89 -8.66 5.98
C GLU A 31 7.15 -9.01 4.50
N HIS A 32 6.32 -8.55 3.59
CA HIS A 32 6.53 -8.75 2.15
C HIS A 32 7.69 -7.92 1.60
N MET A 33 7.94 -6.76 2.19
CA MET A 33 9.00 -5.84 1.78
C MET A 33 10.36 -6.17 2.43
N GLU A 34 10.38 -6.92 3.52
CA GLU A 34 11.60 -7.39 4.19
C GLU A 34 12.31 -8.49 3.41
N LYS A 35 11.60 -9.21 2.56
CA LYS A 35 12.20 -10.26 1.72
C LYS A 35 12.85 -9.63 0.49
N PRO A 36 14.05 -10.08 0.09
CA PRO A 36 14.66 -9.64 -1.17
C PRO A 36 13.69 -9.89 -2.34
N SER A 37 13.48 -8.90 -3.18
CA SER A 37 12.61 -9.03 -4.34
C SER A 37 13.27 -8.49 -5.61
N LEU A 38 12.89 -9.08 -6.75
CA LEU A 38 13.37 -8.61 -8.07
C LEU A 38 12.89 -7.18 -8.36
N MET A 39 11.72 -6.78 -7.87
CA MET A 39 11.18 -5.42 -8.01
C MET A 39 12.03 -4.38 -7.26
N MET A 40 12.81 -4.81 -6.27
CA MET A 40 13.72 -3.97 -5.51
C MET A 40 15.21 -4.25 -5.86
N GLY A 41 15.47 -4.91 -6.97
CA GLY A 41 16.83 -5.24 -7.38
C GLY A 41 17.59 -6.09 -6.35
N GLY A 42 16.91 -7.01 -5.67
CA GLY A 42 17.46 -7.83 -4.59
C GLY A 42 17.56 -7.13 -3.23
N GLY A 43 17.17 -5.87 -3.15
CA GLY A 43 17.13 -5.10 -1.90
C GLY A 43 15.96 -5.48 -0.98
N ARG A 44 15.99 -4.92 0.20
CA ARG A 44 14.94 -5.11 1.23
C ARG A 44 14.68 -3.82 1.97
N MET A 45 13.47 -3.69 2.53
CA MET A 45 13.08 -2.59 3.39
C MET A 45 12.77 -3.11 4.79
N THR A 46 13.17 -2.35 5.81
CA THR A 46 12.82 -2.57 7.20
C THR A 46 11.88 -1.47 7.68
N TYR A 47 11.02 -1.81 8.63
CA TYR A 47 10.01 -0.92 9.19
C TYR A 47 10.34 -0.58 10.64
N ALA A 48 10.13 0.67 11.02
CA ALA A 48 10.16 1.13 12.40
C ALA A 48 8.84 1.84 12.72
N PHE A 49 8.16 1.38 13.75
CA PHE A 49 6.86 1.90 14.18
C PHE A 49 7.00 2.70 15.47
N ASP A 50 6.19 3.73 15.62
CA ASP A 50 5.98 4.38 16.92
C ASP A 50 5.14 3.50 17.85
N ALA A 51 4.82 4.02 19.05
CA ALA A 51 4.03 3.29 20.04
C ALA A 51 2.63 2.89 19.55
N GLN A 52 2.07 3.63 18.60
CA GLN A 52 0.74 3.38 18.03
C GLN A 52 0.77 2.40 16.83
N LYS A 53 1.95 2.06 16.35
CA LYS A 53 2.17 1.03 15.30
C LYS A 53 1.35 1.29 14.01
N GLY A 54 1.18 2.54 13.62
CA GLY A 54 0.39 2.90 12.46
C GLY A 54 -1.13 2.76 12.64
N ARG A 55 -1.62 2.58 13.86
CA ARG A 55 -3.04 2.34 14.17
C ARG A 55 -3.77 3.54 14.75
N ALA A 56 -3.24 4.73 14.57
CA ALA A 56 -3.89 5.98 14.94
C ALA A 56 -3.52 7.09 13.97
N VAL A 57 -4.40 8.07 13.80
CA VAL A 57 -4.07 9.30 13.07
C VAL A 57 -2.90 9.99 13.76
N GLY A 58 -1.91 10.43 12.98
CA GLY A 58 -0.67 11.00 13.48
C GLY A 58 0.43 9.99 13.81
N SER A 59 0.14 8.68 13.77
CA SER A 59 1.14 7.63 13.93
C SER A 59 2.14 7.65 12.78
N HIS A 60 3.43 7.53 13.12
CA HIS A 60 4.54 7.49 12.17
C HIS A 60 4.96 6.05 11.86
N ILE A 61 5.25 5.82 10.59
CA ILE A 61 5.77 4.58 10.06
C ILE A 61 7.02 4.91 9.27
N ARG A 62 8.18 4.58 9.81
CA ARG A 62 9.47 4.83 9.16
C ARG A 62 9.93 3.60 8.43
N MET A 63 10.46 3.80 7.25
CA MET A 63 11.02 2.75 6.43
C MET A 63 12.44 3.10 6.05
N GLY A 64 13.32 2.11 6.07
CA GLY A 64 14.70 2.25 5.64
C GLY A 64 15.19 0.97 5.01
N GLY A 65 16.19 1.06 4.15
CA GLY A 65 16.72 -0.13 3.51
C GLY A 65 17.55 0.18 2.28
N SER A 66 17.55 -0.75 1.34
CA SER A 66 18.31 -0.63 0.10
C SER A 66 17.56 -1.25 -1.06
N ALA A 67 17.74 -0.67 -2.25
CA ALA A 67 17.35 -1.25 -3.51
C ALA A 67 18.35 -0.82 -4.59
N PHE A 68 18.74 -1.71 -5.49
CA PHE A 68 19.71 -1.47 -6.56
C PHE A 68 21.03 -0.86 -6.04
N GLY A 69 21.49 -1.26 -4.84
CA GLY A 69 22.69 -0.73 -4.20
C GLY A 69 22.57 0.69 -3.62
N LEU A 70 21.38 1.31 -3.66
CA LEU A 70 21.11 2.64 -3.13
C LEU A 70 20.41 2.56 -1.78
N THR A 71 20.78 3.44 -0.86
CA THR A 71 20.10 3.58 0.43
C THR A 71 18.77 4.31 0.26
N LEU A 72 17.71 3.70 0.76
CA LEU A 72 16.35 4.23 0.75
C LEU A 72 15.90 4.59 2.16
N SER A 73 15.13 5.66 2.28
CA SER A 73 14.48 6.01 3.55
C SER A 73 13.25 6.85 3.31
N LEU A 74 12.24 6.64 4.13
CA LEU A 74 11.05 7.48 4.17
C LEU A 74 10.37 7.43 5.53
N ASP A 75 9.65 8.48 5.84
CA ASP A 75 8.73 8.55 6.97
C ASP A 75 7.32 8.75 6.42
N GLN A 76 6.36 8.06 7.00
CA GLN A 76 4.96 8.15 6.65
C GLN A 76 4.14 8.48 7.89
N VAL A 77 3.06 9.20 7.71
CA VAL A 77 2.10 9.50 8.78
C VAL A 77 0.70 9.05 8.37
N VAL A 78 0.00 8.43 9.31
CA VAL A 78 -1.44 8.11 9.12
C VAL A 78 -2.24 9.40 9.20
N THR A 79 -2.93 9.74 8.13
CA THR A 79 -3.72 10.97 8.01
C THR A 79 -5.21 10.76 8.23
N GLU A 80 -5.70 9.54 7.97
CA GLU A 80 -7.10 9.18 8.17
C GLU A 80 -7.21 7.72 8.63
N ARG A 81 -8.07 7.45 9.58
CA ARG A 81 -8.38 6.09 10.03
C ARG A 81 -9.81 6.04 10.57
N VAL A 82 -10.68 5.40 9.82
CA VAL A 82 -12.11 5.22 10.10
C VAL A 82 -12.46 3.73 9.98
N PRO A 83 -12.20 2.92 11.02
CA PRO A 83 -12.56 1.50 10.99
C PRO A 83 -14.08 1.31 10.92
N PRO A 84 -14.55 0.31 10.19
CA PRO A 84 -13.85 -0.63 9.33
C PRO A 84 -13.78 -0.20 7.85
N GLN A 85 -13.91 1.10 7.57
CA GLN A 85 -14.20 1.62 6.24
C GLN A 85 -12.97 2.12 5.48
N ARG A 86 -12.05 2.85 6.16
CA ARG A 86 -11.04 3.60 5.44
C ARG A 86 -9.78 3.87 6.28
N LYS A 87 -8.63 3.80 5.62
CA LYS A 87 -7.35 4.26 6.17
C LYS A 87 -6.51 4.92 5.07
N VAL A 88 -5.85 6.01 5.43
CA VAL A 88 -4.96 6.76 4.52
C VAL A 88 -3.68 7.13 5.27
N TRP A 89 -2.55 7.05 4.58
CA TRP A 89 -1.24 7.50 5.06
C TRP A 89 -0.46 8.13 3.90
N ARG A 90 0.45 9.02 4.23
CA ARG A 90 1.27 9.71 3.25
C ARG A 90 2.71 9.87 3.71
N THR A 91 3.62 10.07 2.77
CA THR A 91 4.99 10.47 3.06
C THR A 91 5.04 11.86 3.69
N VAL A 92 6.00 12.04 4.60
CA VAL A 92 6.35 13.34 5.18
C VAL A 92 7.85 13.56 5.06
N GLY A 93 8.27 14.82 5.09
CA GLY A 93 9.66 15.18 4.90
C GLY A 93 10.14 15.01 3.46
N GLN A 94 11.31 14.45 3.28
CA GLN A 94 11.90 14.20 1.95
C GLN A 94 12.17 12.70 1.78
N PRO A 95 11.26 11.95 1.17
CA PRO A 95 11.49 10.53 0.92
C PRO A 95 12.66 10.33 -0.04
N LYS A 96 13.54 9.38 0.30
CA LYS A 96 14.63 8.94 -0.56
C LYS A 96 14.22 7.62 -1.21
N LEU A 97 13.58 7.72 -2.34
CA LEU A 97 13.08 6.61 -3.16
C LEU A 97 13.61 6.74 -4.59
N ILE A 98 13.62 5.65 -5.32
CA ILE A 98 14.24 5.58 -6.66
C ILE A 98 13.24 5.92 -7.76
N VAL A 99 12.05 5.35 -7.71
CA VAL A 99 11.10 5.36 -8.83
C VAL A 99 9.81 6.14 -8.56
N VAL A 100 9.51 6.41 -7.30
CA VAL A 100 8.42 7.29 -6.85
C VAL A 100 8.98 8.37 -5.94
N GLY A 101 8.35 9.52 -5.91
CA GLY A 101 8.65 10.63 -4.98
C GLY A 101 7.71 10.61 -3.78
N ASP A 102 7.10 11.76 -3.49
CA ASP A 102 6.05 11.83 -2.48
C ASP A 102 4.84 11.00 -2.89
N TYR A 103 4.19 10.35 -1.94
CA TYR A 103 2.96 9.63 -2.19
C TYR A 103 1.99 9.66 -1.01
N GLU A 104 0.73 9.46 -1.34
CA GLU A 104 -0.35 9.15 -0.41
C GLU A 104 -0.97 7.82 -0.82
N MET A 105 -1.17 6.93 0.12
CA MET A 105 -1.71 5.61 -0.11
C MET A 105 -2.85 5.34 0.85
N GLY A 106 -3.82 4.57 0.40
CA GLY A 106 -4.94 4.22 1.25
C GLY A 106 -5.73 3.04 0.73
N PHE A 107 -6.65 2.60 1.58
CA PHE A 107 -7.65 1.61 1.19
C PHE A 107 -9.03 2.00 1.74
N GLU A 108 -10.05 1.52 1.06
CA GLU A 108 -11.43 1.65 1.49
C GLU A 108 -12.19 0.34 1.29
N LEU A 109 -13.10 0.09 2.21
CA LEU A 109 -13.90 -1.11 2.30
C LEU A 109 -15.38 -0.75 2.36
N SER A 110 -16.19 -1.47 1.60
CA SER A 110 -17.64 -1.40 1.69
C SER A 110 -18.23 -2.80 1.76
N PRO A 111 -19.35 -3.00 2.50
CA PRO A 111 -19.99 -4.29 2.54
C PRO A 111 -20.63 -4.63 1.18
N VAL A 112 -20.51 -5.89 0.78
CA VAL A 112 -21.22 -6.48 -0.36
C VAL A 112 -21.83 -7.81 0.05
N ALA A 113 -22.73 -8.35 -0.75
CA ALA A 113 -23.30 -9.66 -0.48
C ALA A 113 -22.18 -10.72 -0.42
N GLY A 114 -22.04 -11.38 0.74
CA GLY A 114 -21.04 -12.42 0.97
C GLY A 114 -19.64 -11.95 1.36
N GLY A 115 -19.41 -10.63 1.56
CA GLY A 115 -18.11 -10.14 1.95
C GLY A 115 -17.92 -8.64 1.88
N ALA A 116 -16.78 -8.21 1.38
CA ALA A 116 -16.41 -6.81 1.25
C ALA A 116 -15.83 -6.49 -0.14
N ALA A 117 -16.15 -5.30 -0.64
CA ALA A 117 -15.43 -4.69 -1.76
C ALA A 117 -14.25 -3.90 -1.20
N LEU A 118 -13.06 -4.24 -1.65
CA LEU A 118 -11.79 -3.59 -1.29
C LEU A 118 -11.30 -2.78 -2.48
N LYS A 119 -10.96 -1.52 -2.23
CA LYS A 119 -10.24 -0.66 -3.15
C LYS A 119 -8.98 -0.16 -2.46
N VAL A 120 -7.85 -0.33 -3.11
CA VAL A 120 -6.55 0.20 -2.69
C VAL A 120 -6.07 1.18 -3.74
N TRP A 121 -5.51 2.32 -3.33
CA TRP A 121 -4.94 3.31 -4.25
C TRP A 121 -3.65 3.87 -3.74
N ILE A 122 -2.88 4.42 -4.67
CA ILE A 122 -1.71 5.24 -4.40
C ILE A 122 -1.75 6.46 -5.34
N ASP A 123 -1.69 7.64 -4.75
CA ASP A 123 -1.42 8.90 -5.43
C ASP A 123 0.05 9.23 -5.24
N TYR A 124 0.75 9.61 -6.29
CA TYR A 124 2.20 9.82 -6.21
C TYR A 124 2.71 10.82 -7.24
N ASP A 125 3.89 11.36 -6.93
CA ASP A 125 4.69 12.10 -7.89
C ASP A 125 5.91 11.31 -8.30
N LEU A 126 6.52 11.68 -9.42
CA LEU A 126 7.81 11.15 -9.81
C LEU A 126 8.91 11.76 -8.92
N PRO A 127 10.02 11.05 -8.71
CA PRO A 127 11.14 11.60 -7.97
C PRO A 127 11.69 12.86 -8.66
N ARG A 128 12.27 13.75 -7.87
CA ARG A 128 12.81 15.03 -8.36
C ARG A 128 13.99 14.87 -9.31
N ALA A 129 14.72 13.76 -9.19
CA ALA A 129 15.89 13.43 -10.00
C ALA A 129 16.08 11.92 -10.13
N GLY A 130 17.03 11.51 -10.96
CA GLY A 130 17.41 10.12 -11.14
C GLY A 130 16.59 9.37 -12.18
N ILE A 131 16.79 8.06 -12.23
CA ILE A 131 16.23 7.19 -13.27
C ILE A 131 14.69 7.17 -13.24
N GLY A 132 14.07 7.25 -12.08
CA GLY A 132 12.62 7.27 -11.94
C GLY A 132 11.97 8.52 -12.56
N ARG A 133 12.71 9.63 -12.62
CA ARG A 133 12.24 10.82 -13.35
C ARG A 133 12.40 10.67 -14.86
N LEU A 134 13.47 10.05 -15.29
CA LEU A 134 13.78 9.86 -16.72
C LEU A 134 12.91 8.78 -17.37
N LEU A 135 12.52 7.76 -16.60
CA LEU A 135 11.70 6.64 -17.04
C LEU A 135 10.42 6.53 -16.17
N PRO A 136 9.41 7.35 -16.44
CA PRO A 136 8.18 7.39 -15.63
C PRO A 136 7.46 6.04 -15.51
N GLY A 137 7.57 5.19 -16.52
CA GLY A 137 6.98 3.85 -16.51
C GLY A 137 7.48 2.93 -15.40
N LEU A 138 8.68 3.18 -14.86
CA LEU A 138 9.20 2.44 -13.69
C LEU A 138 8.39 2.78 -12.44
N GLY A 139 8.08 4.06 -12.22
CA GLY A 139 7.24 4.50 -11.12
C GLY A 139 5.80 3.99 -11.25
N ASP A 140 5.25 4.04 -12.46
CA ASP A 140 3.90 3.52 -12.74
C ASP A 140 3.80 2.02 -12.47
N GLY A 141 4.80 1.24 -12.90
CA GLY A 141 4.85 -0.20 -12.64
C GLY A 141 5.00 -0.53 -11.15
N TYR A 142 5.86 0.20 -10.46
CA TYR A 142 6.05 0.01 -9.02
C TYR A 142 4.80 0.39 -8.21
N ALA A 143 4.17 1.52 -8.52
CA ALA A 143 2.95 1.95 -7.85
C ALA A 143 1.79 0.95 -8.08
N GLN A 144 1.65 0.42 -9.29
CA GLN A 144 0.67 -0.62 -9.58
C GLN A 144 0.98 -1.90 -8.79
N TRP A 145 2.24 -2.32 -8.75
CA TRP A 145 2.65 -3.48 -7.96
C TRP A 145 2.32 -3.32 -6.47
N CYS A 146 2.53 -2.14 -5.87
CA CYS A 146 2.20 -1.89 -4.47
C CYS A 146 0.72 -2.11 -4.16
N VAL A 147 -0.19 -1.56 -4.98
CA VAL A 147 -1.63 -1.72 -4.75
C VAL A 147 -2.09 -3.15 -5.03
N ASP A 148 -1.52 -3.80 -6.04
CA ASP A 148 -1.82 -5.20 -6.37
C ASP A 148 -1.39 -6.15 -5.24
N GLN A 149 -0.24 -5.90 -4.59
CA GLN A 149 0.23 -6.70 -3.45
C GLN A 149 -0.73 -6.61 -2.25
N MET A 150 -1.23 -5.43 -1.94
CA MET A 150 -2.20 -5.27 -0.85
C MET A 150 -3.51 -6.00 -1.14
N VAL A 151 -4.01 -5.91 -2.37
CA VAL A 151 -5.21 -6.64 -2.78
C VAL A 151 -4.96 -8.14 -2.79
N ALA A 152 -3.81 -8.58 -3.30
CA ALA A 152 -3.42 -10.00 -3.31
C ALA A 152 -3.29 -10.59 -1.90
N ASP A 153 -2.79 -9.82 -0.93
CA ASP A 153 -2.73 -10.24 0.47
C ASP A 153 -4.14 -10.50 1.04
N ALA A 154 -5.09 -9.62 0.81
CA ALA A 154 -6.47 -9.80 1.26
C ALA A 154 -7.15 -10.98 0.54
N VAL A 155 -6.98 -11.10 -0.77
CA VAL A 155 -7.53 -12.22 -1.56
C VAL A 155 -6.91 -13.54 -1.13
N GLY A 156 -5.61 -13.57 -0.88
CA GLY A 156 -4.92 -14.76 -0.39
C GLY A 156 -5.38 -15.22 0.99
N ALA A 157 -5.72 -14.26 1.86
CA ALA A 157 -6.19 -14.54 3.21
C ALA A 157 -7.65 -15.02 3.27
N PHE A 158 -8.54 -14.42 2.46
CA PHE A 158 -10.00 -14.56 2.62
C PHE A 158 -10.69 -15.17 1.41
N GLY A 159 -10.02 -15.30 0.29
CA GLY A 159 -10.60 -15.72 -0.97
C GLY A 159 -11.31 -14.58 -1.72
N ARG A 160 -11.37 -14.72 -3.04
CA ARG A 160 -12.08 -13.78 -3.94
C ARG A 160 -13.55 -14.16 -4.06
N LEU A 161 -14.43 -13.18 -4.03
CA LEU A 161 -15.82 -13.36 -4.45
C LEU A 161 -15.89 -13.33 -5.98
N ASP A 162 -16.47 -14.36 -6.57
CA ASP A 162 -16.74 -14.39 -8.01
C ASP A 162 -17.96 -13.51 -8.31
N THR A 163 -17.78 -12.50 -9.13
CA THR A 163 -18.86 -11.60 -9.56
C THR A 163 -19.99 -12.32 -10.31
N ALA A 164 -19.75 -13.53 -10.83
CA ALA A 164 -20.76 -14.34 -11.51
C ALA A 164 -21.84 -14.93 -10.58
N ALA A 165 -21.59 -15.02 -9.27
CA ALA A 165 -22.57 -15.52 -8.30
C ALA A 165 -23.61 -14.47 -7.87
N ALA A 166 -23.35 -13.20 -8.09
CA ALA A 166 -24.24 -12.09 -7.71
C ALA A 166 -25.39 -11.86 -8.72
N VAL A 167 -25.37 -12.51 -9.89
CA VAL A 167 -26.39 -12.35 -10.96
C VAL A 167 -27.48 -13.44 -10.91
N LYS A 168 -27.37 -14.42 -10.01
CA LYS A 168 -28.32 -15.52 -9.86
C LYS A 168 -29.06 -15.55 -8.51
N ALA A 169 -29.30 -14.38 -7.97
CA ALA A 169 -30.20 -14.27 -6.82
C ALA A 169 -31.37 -13.35 -7.14
#